data_634619c097239c67b37867403dae1ece
#
_entry.id   634619c097239c67b37867403dae1ece
#
_cell.length_a   1.000
_cell.length_b   1.000
_cell.length_c   1.000
_cell.angle_alpha   90.00
_cell.angle_beta   90.00
_cell.angle_gamma   90.00
#
_symmetry.space_group_name_H-M   'P 1'
#
loop_
_entity.id
_entity.type
_entity.pdbx_description
1 polymer ?
#
loop_
_entity_poly.entity_id
_entity_poly.type
_entity_poly.pdbx_seq_one_letter_code
_entity_poly.pdbx_strand_id
1 'polypeptide(L)'
;MSTSTTPAVSAEVSAVDRHARQPVLLLAGAGLVWLVASGALALIASIQTHSPSFLTDCAWFTHGRVQAMRESAFVYGWAANAGLATLLWILGRLGGSALRGAGWTVVGTIFWNLGLLVGLGGIAAGHMTSFALLQLPRYVQPLMLAAYAAIAITGVLAWSGRRTDATFASHWYAVAALFLFPWFTGAAQAALLWEPLRGSLQARSEEHTSELQSQSTISYAVF
;
A
#
# COMPACT_ATOMS: atom_id res chain seq x y z
N MET A 1 -39.91 -27.48 -17.88
CA MET A 1 -39.16 -27.58 -16.61
C MET A 1 -38.06 -26.55 -16.62
N SER A 2 -38.35 -25.35 -16.17
CA SER A 2 -37.40 -24.23 -16.33
C SER A 2 -37.76 -23.06 -15.41
N THR A 3 -36.75 -22.44 -14.75
CA THR A 3 -36.67 -21.02 -14.40
C THR A 3 -37.11 -20.56 -13.01
N SER A 4 -36.99 -21.35 -11.94
CA SER A 4 -37.12 -20.79 -10.57
C SER A 4 -35.80 -20.42 -9.89
N THR A 5 -34.65 -20.58 -10.57
CA THR A 5 -33.34 -20.33 -10.01
C THR A 5 -32.86 -18.88 -10.10
N THR A 6 -33.38 -18.08 -11.02
CA THR A 6 -32.92 -16.72 -11.32
C THR A 6 -33.20 -15.70 -10.18
N PRO A 7 -34.37 -15.63 -9.55
CA PRO A 7 -34.65 -14.63 -8.52
C PRO A 7 -33.93 -14.90 -7.19
N ALA A 8 -33.71 -16.16 -6.81
CA ALA A 8 -33.00 -16.50 -5.58
C ALA A 8 -31.52 -16.14 -5.65
N VAL A 9 -30.85 -16.42 -6.77
CA VAL A 9 -29.43 -16.07 -7.02
C VAL A 9 -29.24 -14.55 -7.03
N SER A 10 -30.16 -13.81 -7.65
CA SER A 10 -30.08 -12.35 -7.68
C SER A 10 -30.27 -11.71 -6.30
N ALA A 11 -31.15 -12.25 -5.48
CA ALA A 11 -31.38 -11.80 -4.10
C ALA A 11 -30.14 -12.06 -3.21
N GLU A 12 -29.52 -13.20 -3.36
CA GLU A 12 -28.31 -13.59 -2.62
C GLU A 12 -27.11 -12.72 -2.99
N VAL A 13 -26.89 -12.52 -4.27
CA VAL A 13 -25.87 -11.62 -4.80
C VAL A 13 -26.05 -10.19 -4.27
N SER A 14 -27.28 -9.69 -4.26
CA SER A 14 -27.58 -8.36 -3.74
C SER A 14 -27.39 -8.24 -2.22
N ALA A 15 -27.53 -9.34 -1.47
CA ALA A 15 -27.24 -9.37 -0.04
C ALA A 15 -25.72 -9.31 0.24
N VAL A 16 -24.92 -10.06 -0.51
CA VAL A 16 -23.44 -10.01 -0.42
C VAL A 16 -22.95 -8.60 -0.74
N ASP A 17 -23.44 -8.00 -1.82
CA ASP A 17 -23.04 -6.66 -2.24
C ASP A 17 -23.41 -5.59 -1.20
N ARG A 18 -24.54 -5.69 -0.55
CA ARG A 18 -24.96 -4.75 0.52
C ARG A 18 -23.99 -4.77 1.71
N HIS A 19 -23.56 -5.95 2.14
CA HIS A 19 -22.61 -6.08 3.26
C HIS A 19 -21.20 -5.61 2.89
N ALA A 20 -20.79 -5.83 1.64
CA ALA A 20 -19.48 -5.40 1.13
C ALA A 20 -19.41 -3.89 0.82
N ARG A 21 -20.56 -3.26 0.56
CA ARG A 21 -20.63 -1.90 0.01
C ARG A 21 -19.91 -0.86 0.85
N GLN A 22 -20.17 -0.81 2.15
CA GLN A 22 -19.60 0.23 3.02
C GLN A 22 -18.06 0.12 3.12
N PRO A 23 -17.46 -1.02 3.49
CA PRO A 23 -16.00 -1.11 3.61
C PRO A 23 -15.28 -0.95 2.26
N VAL A 24 -15.85 -1.50 1.19
CA VAL A 24 -15.26 -1.38 -0.16
C VAL A 24 -15.31 0.06 -0.67
N LEU A 25 -16.43 0.76 -0.51
CA LEU A 25 -16.53 2.17 -0.92
C LEU A 25 -15.66 3.09 -0.07
N LEU A 26 -15.49 2.79 1.22
CA LEU A 26 -14.58 3.57 2.08
C LEU A 26 -13.13 3.45 1.60
N LEU A 27 -12.66 2.23 1.34
CA LEU A 27 -11.32 1.99 0.78
C LEU A 27 -11.17 2.62 -0.60
N ALA A 28 -12.12 2.39 -1.51
CA ALA A 28 -12.05 2.94 -2.87
C ALA A 28 -12.08 4.48 -2.86
N GLY A 29 -12.93 5.08 -2.03
CA GLY A 29 -13.01 6.53 -1.87
C GLY A 29 -11.72 7.13 -1.30
N ALA A 30 -11.15 6.50 -0.27
CA ALA A 30 -9.84 6.89 0.27
C ALA A 30 -8.74 6.78 -0.82
N GLY A 31 -8.75 5.70 -1.59
CA GLY A 31 -7.83 5.52 -2.72
C GLY A 31 -7.93 6.66 -3.74
N LEU A 32 -9.14 7.06 -4.12
CA LEU A 32 -9.34 8.17 -5.07
C LEU A 32 -8.83 9.51 -4.52
N VAL A 33 -9.03 9.78 -3.23
CA VAL A 33 -8.48 10.98 -2.58
C VAL A 33 -6.95 10.98 -2.68
N TRP A 34 -6.32 9.86 -2.38
CA TRP A 34 -4.87 9.73 -2.47
C TRP A 34 -4.33 9.77 -3.91
N LEU A 35 -5.11 9.28 -4.88
CA LEU A 35 -4.75 9.42 -6.30
C LEU A 35 -4.65 10.90 -6.69
N VAL A 36 -5.64 11.70 -6.29
CA VAL A 36 -5.62 13.14 -6.55
C VAL A 36 -4.47 13.82 -5.81
N ALA A 37 -4.24 13.47 -4.54
CA ALA A 37 -3.14 14.03 -3.75
C ALA A 37 -1.76 13.67 -4.34
N SER A 38 -1.55 12.42 -4.75
CA SER A 38 -0.31 12.00 -5.40
C SER A 38 -0.11 12.68 -6.76
N GLY A 39 -1.19 12.89 -7.51
CA GLY A 39 -1.17 13.64 -8.78
C GLY A 39 -0.77 15.11 -8.57
N ALA A 40 -1.30 15.76 -7.52
CA ALA A 40 -0.91 17.13 -7.17
C ALA A 40 0.59 17.21 -6.78
N LEU A 41 1.07 16.26 -5.96
CA LEU A 41 2.49 16.17 -5.62
C LEU A 41 3.37 15.88 -6.84
N ALA A 42 2.88 15.06 -7.80
CA ALA A 42 3.59 14.80 -9.05
C ALA A 42 3.71 16.07 -9.91
N LEU A 43 2.66 16.89 -9.94
CA LEU A 43 2.69 18.17 -10.63
C LEU A 43 3.72 19.12 -10.01
N ILE A 44 3.74 19.23 -8.68
CA ILE A 44 4.74 20.03 -7.95
C ILE A 44 6.15 19.54 -8.28
N ALA A 45 6.41 18.22 -8.20
CA ALA A 45 7.71 17.65 -8.52
C ALA A 45 8.13 17.94 -9.98
N SER A 46 7.20 17.87 -10.92
CA SER A 46 7.43 18.20 -12.33
C SER A 46 7.80 19.66 -12.52
N ILE A 47 7.10 20.59 -11.87
CA ILE A 47 7.42 22.02 -11.92
C ILE A 47 8.84 22.26 -11.35
N GLN A 48 9.17 21.65 -10.21
CA GLN A 48 10.50 21.76 -9.61
C GLN A 48 11.63 21.22 -10.49
N THR A 49 11.35 20.23 -11.34
CA THR A 49 12.33 19.73 -12.31
C THR A 49 12.61 20.77 -13.40
N HIS A 50 11.60 21.53 -13.85
CA HIS A 50 11.75 22.56 -14.88
C HIS A 50 12.18 23.92 -14.29
N SER A 51 11.78 24.21 -13.08
CA SER A 51 12.05 25.45 -12.37
C SER A 51 12.60 25.15 -10.98
N PRO A 52 13.91 24.88 -10.84
CA PRO A 52 14.50 24.45 -9.57
C PRO A 52 14.31 25.44 -8.42
N SER A 53 14.07 26.71 -8.70
CA SER A 53 13.79 27.74 -7.69
C SER A 53 12.35 27.70 -7.15
N PHE A 54 11.47 26.92 -7.74
CA PHE A 54 10.08 26.82 -7.30
C PHE A 54 9.99 26.13 -5.91
N LEU A 55 9.44 26.85 -4.92
CA LEU A 55 9.30 26.41 -3.53
C LEU A 55 10.60 26.10 -2.79
N THR A 56 11.76 26.62 -3.23
CA THR A 56 13.06 26.39 -2.55
C THR A 56 13.10 26.95 -1.14
N ASP A 57 12.37 28.04 -0.86
CA ASP A 57 12.32 28.66 0.45
C ASP A 57 11.50 27.87 1.47
N CYS A 58 10.75 26.86 1.00
CA CYS A 58 9.93 26.00 1.85
C CYS A 58 10.64 24.67 2.11
N ALA A 59 11.22 24.53 3.29
CA ALA A 59 11.94 23.33 3.70
C ALA A 59 11.08 22.03 3.63
N TRP A 60 9.76 22.14 3.72
CA TRP A 60 8.82 21.01 3.68
C TRP A 60 8.60 20.47 2.27
N PHE A 61 8.81 21.29 1.25
CA PHE A 61 8.53 21.00 -0.15
C PHE A 61 9.79 20.98 -1.02
N THR A 62 10.93 20.54 -0.47
CA THR A 62 12.11 20.27 -1.29
C THR A 62 11.83 19.15 -2.27
N HIS A 63 12.46 19.18 -3.45
CA HIS A 63 12.20 18.21 -4.53
C HIS A 63 12.27 16.74 -4.06
N GLY A 64 13.28 16.36 -3.27
CA GLY A 64 13.42 15.00 -2.75
C GLY A 64 12.29 14.59 -1.81
N ARG A 65 11.80 15.52 -0.96
CA ARG A 65 10.66 15.25 -0.07
C ARG A 65 9.35 15.13 -0.83
N VAL A 66 9.12 16.01 -1.80
CA VAL A 66 7.93 15.97 -2.66
C VAL A 66 7.89 14.67 -3.45
N GLN A 67 9.02 14.24 -4.00
CA GLN A 67 9.13 12.97 -4.72
C GLN A 67 8.81 11.78 -3.82
N ALA A 68 9.37 11.72 -2.62
CA ALA A 68 9.10 10.68 -1.64
C ALA A 68 7.64 10.67 -1.16
N MET A 69 7.05 11.85 -0.91
CA MET A 69 5.63 11.98 -0.57
C MET A 69 4.73 11.51 -1.70
N ARG A 70 5.03 11.90 -2.95
CA ARG A 70 4.28 11.47 -4.14
C ARG A 70 4.26 9.95 -4.27
N GLU A 71 5.42 9.31 -4.22
CA GLU A 71 5.54 7.86 -4.33
C GLU A 71 4.81 7.13 -3.21
N SER A 72 4.97 7.60 -1.96
CA SER A 72 4.29 7.02 -0.81
C SER A 72 2.77 7.19 -0.90
N ALA A 73 2.28 8.36 -1.29
CA ALA A 73 0.86 8.62 -1.50
C ALA A 73 0.27 7.75 -2.63
N PHE A 74 1.02 7.53 -3.71
CA PHE A 74 0.59 6.68 -4.81
C PHE A 74 0.52 5.21 -4.40
N VAL A 75 1.58 4.67 -3.79
CA VAL A 75 1.68 3.24 -3.46
C VAL A 75 0.78 2.89 -2.27
N TYR A 76 0.98 3.56 -1.13
CA TYR A 76 0.26 3.23 0.10
C TYR A 76 -1.12 3.91 0.20
N GLY A 77 -1.29 5.04 -0.46
CA GLY A 77 -2.56 5.75 -0.50
C GLY A 77 -3.49 5.17 -1.56
N TRP A 78 -3.14 5.30 -2.81
CA TRP A 78 -4.04 4.87 -3.90
C TRP A 78 -3.96 3.36 -4.14
N ALA A 79 -2.81 2.82 -4.50
CA ALA A 79 -2.72 1.43 -4.96
C ALA A 79 -3.10 0.42 -3.87
N ALA A 80 -2.68 0.65 -2.62
CA ALA A 80 -3.02 -0.23 -1.51
C ALA A 80 -4.53 -0.17 -1.17
N ASN A 81 -5.13 1.02 -1.06
CA ASN A 81 -6.56 1.14 -0.79
C ASN A 81 -7.41 0.57 -1.93
N ALA A 82 -7.10 0.86 -3.19
CA ALA A 82 -7.80 0.33 -4.36
C ALA A 82 -7.62 -1.20 -4.48
N GLY A 83 -6.41 -1.69 -4.25
CA GLY A 83 -6.10 -3.12 -4.25
C GLY A 83 -6.87 -3.87 -3.16
N LEU A 84 -6.89 -3.36 -1.92
CA LEU A 84 -7.64 -3.95 -0.81
C LEU A 84 -9.16 -3.90 -1.03
N ALA A 85 -9.69 -2.80 -1.58
CA ALA A 85 -11.10 -2.70 -1.96
C ALA A 85 -11.50 -3.78 -2.96
N THR A 86 -10.70 -3.91 -4.02
CA THR A 86 -10.91 -4.91 -5.07
C THR A 86 -10.79 -6.33 -4.53
N LEU A 87 -9.77 -6.59 -3.72
CA LEU A 87 -9.51 -7.89 -3.10
C LEU A 87 -10.67 -8.33 -2.20
N LEU A 88 -11.14 -7.47 -1.29
CA LEU A 88 -12.27 -7.77 -0.41
C LEU A 88 -13.57 -7.98 -1.20
N TRP A 89 -13.78 -7.18 -2.25
CA TRP A 89 -14.94 -7.35 -3.12
C TRP A 89 -14.89 -8.69 -3.86
N ILE A 90 -13.76 -9.08 -4.41
CA ILE A 90 -13.56 -10.37 -5.09
C ILE A 90 -13.81 -11.53 -4.11
N LEU A 91 -13.20 -11.49 -2.93
CA LEU A 91 -13.36 -12.54 -1.92
C LEU A 91 -14.81 -12.72 -1.49
N GLY A 92 -15.54 -11.64 -1.25
CA GLY A 92 -16.96 -11.70 -0.91
C GLY A 92 -17.82 -12.17 -2.08
N ARG A 93 -17.64 -11.56 -3.26
CA ARG A 93 -18.48 -11.79 -4.43
C ARG A 93 -18.34 -13.19 -4.99
N LEU A 94 -17.12 -13.62 -5.26
CA LEU A 94 -16.85 -14.96 -5.81
C LEU A 94 -17.02 -16.06 -4.75
N GLY A 95 -16.77 -15.76 -3.46
CA GLY A 95 -16.99 -16.69 -2.37
C GLY A 95 -18.45 -16.91 -2.03
N GLY A 96 -19.38 -16.09 -2.58
CA GLY A 96 -20.81 -16.16 -2.25
C GLY A 96 -21.08 -15.95 -0.76
N SER A 97 -20.18 -15.26 -0.03
CA SER A 97 -20.26 -15.06 1.41
C SER A 97 -20.29 -13.57 1.75
N ALA A 98 -21.16 -13.21 2.70
CA ALA A 98 -21.14 -11.86 3.24
C ALA A 98 -19.80 -11.54 3.91
N LEU A 99 -19.29 -10.32 3.74
CA LEU A 99 -18.09 -9.86 4.44
C LEU A 99 -18.34 -9.78 5.94
N ARG A 100 -17.93 -10.83 6.65
CA ARG A 100 -17.98 -10.87 8.11
C ARG A 100 -16.88 -9.98 8.68
N GLY A 101 -17.22 -9.20 9.71
CA GLY A 101 -16.24 -8.33 10.34
C GLY A 101 -15.96 -7.04 9.57
N ALA A 102 -16.90 -6.53 8.77
CA ALA A 102 -16.77 -5.26 8.04
C ALA A 102 -16.32 -4.08 8.92
N GLY A 103 -16.64 -4.09 10.21
CA GLY A 103 -16.15 -3.11 11.18
C GLY A 103 -14.63 -3.10 11.32
N TRP A 104 -13.96 -4.24 11.24
CA TRP A 104 -12.50 -4.32 11.25
C TRP A 104 -11.89 -3.64 10.03
N THR A 105 -12.51 -3.81 8.86
CA THR A 105 -12.08 -3.09 7.65
C THR A 105 -12.24 -1.58 7.82
N VAL A 106 -13.35 -1.11 8.37
CA VAL A 106 -13.59 0.33 8.59
C VAL A 106 -12.53 0.91 9.52
N VAL A 107 -12.32 0.28 10.67
CA VAL A 107 -11.30 0.69 11.66
C VAL A 107 -9.90 0.65 11.03
N GLY A 108 -9.56 -0.46 10.38
CA GLY A 108 -8.27 -0.61 9.70
C GLY A 108 -8.05 0.44 8.62
N THR A 109 -9.08 0.76 7.82
CA THR A 109 -8.99 1.80 6.78
C THR A 109 -8.72 3.19 7.38
N ILE A 110 -9.39 3.53 8.48
CA ILE A 110 -9.18 4.81 9.16
C ILE A 110 -7.74 4.90 9.66
N PHE A 111 -7.27 3.88 10.39
CA PHE A 111 -5.90 3.88 10.93
C PHE A 111 -4.83 3.80 9.84
N TRP A 112 -5.08 3.07 8.75
CA TRP A 112 -4.18 3.02 7.60
C TRP A 112 -3.99 4.41 6.98
N ASN A 113 -5.08 5.10 6.69
CA ASN A 113 -5.01 6.40 6.05
C ASN A 113 -4.50 7.49 7.00
N LEU A 114 -4.82 7.40 8.31
CA LEU A 114 -4.23 8.26 9.33
C LEU A 114 -2.72 8.04 9.45
N GLY A 115 -2.28 6.78 9.50
CA GLY A 115 -0.87 6.42 9.51
C GLY A 115 -0.12 6.97 8.30
N LEU A 116 -0.72 6.86 7.11
CA LEU A 116 -0.15 7.42 5.89
C LEU A 116 -0.06 8.95 5.96
N LEU A 117 -1.10 9.63 6.44
CA LEU A 117 -1.09 11.09 6.60
C LEU A 117 0.03 11.55 7.55
N VAL A 118 0.16 10.89 8.71
CA VAL A 118 1.26 11.14 9.66
C VAL A 118 2.61 10.83 9.02
N GLY A 119 2.69 9.76 8.24
CA GLY A 119 3.90 9.36 7.52
C GLY A 119 4.35 10.40 6.49
N LEU A 120 3.42 10.94 5.70
CA LEU A 120 3.72 12.00 4.74
C LEU A 120 4.14 13.30 5.44
N GLY A 121 3.50 13.66 6.56
CA GLY A 121 3.95 14.76 7.42
C GLY A 121 5.38 14.54 7.94
N GLY A 122 5.72 13.31 8.31
CA GLY A 122 7.07 12.93 8.71
C GLY A 122 8.10 13.08 7.57
N ILE A 123 7.75 12.67 6.34
CA ILE A 123 8.60 12.89 5.16
C ILE A 123 8.81 14.38 4.91
N ALA A 124 7.74 15.17 4.98
CA ALA A 124 7.79 16.63 4.84
C ALA A 124 8.71 17.26 5.92
N ALA A 125 8.70 16.73 7.14
CA ALA A 125 9.59 17.16 8.22
C ALA A 125 11.05 16.66 8.06
N GLY A 126 11.31 15.75 7.10
CA GLY A 126 12.64 15.17 6.85
C GLY A 126 12.89 13.83 7.52
N HIS A 127 11.89 13.25 8.18
CA HIS A 127 11.98 11.91 8.77
C HIS A 127 11.61 10.85 7.74
N MET A 128 12.52 10.54 6.83
CA MET A 128 12.27 9.52 5.81
C MET A 128 13.40 8.49 5.79
N THR A 129 13.13 7.32 5.23
CA THR A 129 14.15 6.31 4.92
C THR A 129 14.65 6.51 3.49
N SER A 130 15.87 6.08 3.22
CA SER A 130 16.48 6.22 1.89
C SER A 130 16.08 5.13 0.89
N PHE A 131 15.21 4.18 1.31
CA PHE A 131 14.83 3.07 0.47
C PHE A 131 13.62 3.40 -0.38
N ALA A 132 13.73 3.23 -1.69
CA ALA A 132 12.62 3.40 -2.62
C ALA A 132 11.43 2.53 -2.21
N LEU A 133 10.22 3.06 -2.33
CA LEU A 133 8.95 2.45 -1.93
C LEU A 133 8.77 2.22 -0.42
N LEU A 134 9.78 2.47 0.42
CA LEU A 134 9.74 2.29 1.88
C LEU A 134 10.10 3.60 2.60
N GLN A 135 9.85 4.75 1.98
CA GLN A 135 10.28 6.07 2.46
C GLN A 135 9.54 6.55 3.71
N LEU A 136 8.44 5.89 4.08
CA LEU A 136 7.67 6.23 5.28
C LEU A 136 8.51 6.09 6.55
N PRO A 137 8.38 7.02 7.51
CA PRO A 137 9.11 6.96 8.77
C PRO A 137 8.89 5.66 9.53
N ARG A 138 9.93 5.18 10.20
CA ARG A 138 9.89 3.90 10.94
C ARG A 138 8.80 3.85 12.01
N TYR A 139 8.54 4.97 12.68
CA TYR A 139 7.56 5.03 13.76
C TYR A 139 6.10 4.85 13.29
N VAL A 140 5.83 5.05 11.98
CA VAL A 140 4.49 4.86 11.40
C VAL A 140 4.24 3.40 11.02
N GLN A 141 5.29 2.65 10.75
CA GLN A 141 5.22 1.30 10.22
C GLN A 141 4.41 0.31 11.11
N PRO A 142 4.61 0.26 12.43
CA PRO A 142 3.82 -0.63 13.29
C PRO A 142 2.32 -0.32 13.25
N LEU A 143 1.96 0.97 13.19
CA LEU A 143 0.56 1.40 13.08
C LEU A 143 -0.04 0.93 11.76
N MET A 144 0.67 1.11 10.64
CA MET A 144 0.20 0.66 9.34
C MET A 144 0.08 -0.86 9.26
N LEU A 145 1.02 -1.61 9.86
CA LEU A 145 0.94 -3.07 9.92
C LEU A 145 -0.28 -3.53 10.71
N ALA A 146 -0.55 -2.93 11.86
CA ALA A 146 -1.73 -3.23 12.67
C ALA A 146 -3.04 -2.88 11.93
N ALA A 147 -3.07 -1.74 11.25
CA ALA A 147 -4.20 -1.32 10.44
C ALA A 147 -4.45 -2.29 9.27
N TYR A 148 -3.38 -2.71 8.60
CA TYR A 148 -3.46 -3.74 7.55
C TYR A 148 -3.99 -5.06 8.10
N ALA A 149 -3.49 -5.52 9.24
CA ALA A 149 -3.95 -6.75 9.89
C ALA A 149 -5.45 -6.70 10.19
N ALA A 150 -5.96 -5.56 10.65
CA ALA A 150 -7.40 -5.37 10.88
C ALA A 150 -8.21 -5.53 9.58
N ILE A 151 -7.74 -4.98 8.45
CA ILE A 151 -8.40 -5.18 7.14
C ILE A 151 -8.27 -6.65 6.69
N ALA A 152 -7.11 -7.26 6.87
CA ALA A 152 -6.82 -8.63 6.47
C ALA A 152 -7.69 -9.65 7.20
N ILE A 153 -8.05 -9.41 8.47
CA ILE A 153 -8.99 -10.24 9.23
C ILE A 153 -10.31 -10.42 8.45
N THR A 154 -10.86 -9.34 7.89
CA THR A 154 -12.08 -9.41 7.09
C THR A 154 -11.90 -10.27 5.84
N GLY A 155 -10.74 -10.18 5.18
CA GLY A 155 -10.39 -11.02 4.02
C GLY A 155 -10.30 -12.51 4.39
N VAL A 156 -9.64 -12.82 5.50
CA VAL A 156 -9.52 -14.20 6.02
C VAL A 156 -10.89 -14.76 6.40
N LEU A 157 -11.73 -13.96 7.08
CA LEU A 157 -13.10 -14.36 7.43
C LEU A 157 -13.98 -14.59 6.19
N ALA A 158 -13.83 -13.77 5.15
CA ALA A 158 -14.52 -13.97 3.87
C ALA A 158 -14.05 -15.27 3.19
N TRP A 159 -12.74 -15.53 3.19
CA TRP A 159 -12.19 -16.78 2.67
C TRP A 159 -12.69 -18.01 3.43
N SER A 160 -12.69 -17.96 4.76
CA SER A 160 -13.15 -19.08 5.60
C SER A 160 -14.65 -19.36 5.46
N GLY A 161 -15.45 -18.33 5.20
CA GLY A 161 -16.91 -18.44 5.02
C GLY A 161 -17.35 -18.72 3.58
N ARG A 162 -16.42 -18.90 2.63
CA ARG A 162 -16.75 -19.15 1.23
C ARG A 162 -17.50 -20.47 1.02
N ARG A 163 -18.30 -20.52 -0.02
CA ARG A 163 -18.86 -21.79 -0.50
C ARG A 163 -17.77 -22.64 -1.11
N THR A 164 -17.73 -23.93 -0.77
CA THR A 164 -16.69 -24.87 -1.17
C THR A 164 -16.89 -25.43 -2.57
N ASP A 165 -18.07 -25.28 -3.14
CA ASP A 165 -18.51 -25.92 -4.38
C ASP A 165 -17.82 -25.34 -5.64
N ALA A 166 -17.31 -24.09 -5.58
CA ALA A 166 -16.62 -23.45 -6.69
C ALA A 166 -15.50 -22.53 -6.18
N THR A 167 -14.27 -23.04 -6.21
CA THR A 167 -13.08 -22.24 -5.94
C THR A 167 -12.48 -21.78 -7.28
N PHE A 168 -12.58 -20.49 -7.57
CA PHE A 168 -11.97 -19.90 -8.75
C PHE A 168 -10.48 -19.62 -8.52
N ALA A 169 -9.67 -19.63 -9.57
CA ALA A 169 -8.25 -19.27 -9.47
C ALA A 169 -8.06 -17.87 -8.87
N SER A 170 -8.95 -16.91 -9.17
CA SER A 170 -8.93 -15.56 -8.63
C SER A 170 -8.99 -15.50 -7.10
N HIS A 171 -9.65 -16.47 -6.44
CA HIS A 171 -9.66 -16.56 -4.98
C HIS A 171 -8.26 -16.84 -4.42
N TRP A 172 -7.53 -17.75 -5.03
CA TRP A 172 -6.19 -18.12 -4.60
C TRP A 172 -5.21 -16.95 -4.77
N TYR A 173 -5.31 -16.22 -5.89
CA TYR A 173 -4.52 -15.01 -6.10
C TYR A 173 -4.88 -13.90 -5.11
N ALA A 174 -6.16 -13.73 -4.80
CA ALA A 174 -6.59 -12.74 -3.80
C ALA A 174 -6.06 -13.08 -2.40
N VAL A 175 -6.13 -14.34 -1.98
CA VAL A 175 -5.56 -14.78 -0.70
C VAL A 175 -4.04 -14.66 -0.70
N ALA A 176 -3.37 -15.07 -1.77
CA ALA A 176 -1.93 -14.93 -1.89
C ALA A 176 -1.50 -13.45 -1.80
N ALA A 177 -2.20 -12.54 -2.47
CA ALA A 177 -1.94 -11.11 -2.40
C ALA A 177 -2.15 -10.56 -0.97
N LEU A 178 -3.16 -11.04 -0.25
CA LEU A 178 -3.42 -10.64 1.13
C LEU A 178 -2.27 -10.99 2.09
N PHE A 179 -1.59 -12.11 1.86
CA PHE A 179 -0.44 -12.52 2.68
C PHE A 179 0.90 -12.00 2.13
N LEU A 180 1.03 -11.85 0.82
CA LEU A 180 2.28 -11.43 0.19
C LEU A 180 2.62 -9.97 0.54
N PHE A 181 1.63 -9.08 0.59
CA PHE A 181 1.88 -7.67 0.90
C PHE A 181 2.49 -7.47 2.30
N PRO A 182 1.91 -7.98 3.41
CA PRO A 182 2.53 -7.83 4.72
C PRO A 182 3.83 -8.64 4.85
N TRP A 183 3.97 -9.74 4.12
CA TRP A 183 5.22 -10.49 4.09
C TRP A 183 6.35 -9.64 3.50
N PHE A 184 6.12 -9.03 2.33
CA PHE A 184 7.11 -8.18 1.68
C PHE A 184 7.44 -6.95 2.52
N THR A 185 6.42 -6.20 2.95
CA THR A 185 6.62 -4.98 3.75
C THR A 185 7.20 -5.30 5.13
N GLY A 186 6.74 -6.37 5.78
CA GLY A 186 7.23 -6.82 7.08
C GLY A 186 8.68 -7.28 7.04
N ALA A 187 9.07 -8.06 6.05
CA ALA A 187 10.46 -8.48 5.87
C ALA A 187 11.40 -7.30 5.61
N ALA A 188 10.98 -6.36 4.73
CA ALA A 188 11.75 -5.16 4.47
C ALA A 188 11.88 -4.27 5.72
N GLN A 189 10.81 -4.14 6.50
CA GLN A 189 10.83 -3.37 7.74
C GLN A 189 11.65 -4.05 8.83
N ALA A 190 11.60 -5.37 8.96
CA ALA A 190 12.46 -6.10 9.88
C ALA A 190 13.93 -5.86 9.54
N ALA A 191 14.29 -5.88 8.26
CA ALA A 191 15.64 -5.55 7.79
C ALA A 191 16.05 -4.11 8.12
N LEU A 192 15.10 -3.15 8.08
CA LEU A 192 15.36 -1.74 8.39
C LEU A 192 15.41 -1.43 9.90
N LEU A 193 14.63 -2.17 10.70
CA LEU A 193 14.50 -1.92 12.14
C LEU A 193 15.49 -2.74 12.97
N TRP A 194 15.85 -3.92 12.51
CA TRP A 194 16.73 -4.83 13.25
C TRP A 194 18.19 -4.54 12.91
N GLU A 195 18.92 -4.00 13.87
CA GLU A 195 20.31 -3.58 13.73
C GLU A 195 21.26 -4.62 13.10
N PRO A 196 21.23 -5.92 13.48
CA PRO A 196 22.12 -6.91 12.88
C PRO A 196 21.90 -7.09 11.37
N LEU A 197 20.64 -7.04 10.90
CA LEU A 197 20.33 -7.12 9.47
C LEU A 197 20.62 -5.82 8.76
N ARG A 198 20.33 -4.67 9.39
CA ARG A 198 20.62 -3.35 8.84
C ARG A 198 22.12 -3.16 8.63
N GLY A 199 22.93 -3.48 9.62
CA GLY A 199 24.39 -3.37 9.54
C GLY A 199 24.99 -4.19 8.39
N SER A 200 24.53 -5.43 8.20
CA SER A 200 24.99 -6.29 7.12
C SER A 200 24.59 -5.81 5.72
N LEU A 201 23.36 -5.27 5.58
CA LEU A 201 22.87 -4.71 4.32
C LEU A 201 23.55 -3.39 3.96
N GLN A 202 23.83 -2.56 4.96
CA GLN A 202 24.51 -1.28 4.79
C GLN A 202 25.96 -1.50 4.40
N ALA A 203 26.67 -2.43 5.05
CA ALA A 203 28.04 -2.80 4.69
C ALA A 203 28.15 -3.29 3.23
N ARG A 204 27.23 -4.16 2.79
CA ARG A 204 27.18 -4.61 1.40
C ARG A 204 26.89 -3.48 0.41
N SER A 205 25.98 -2.58 0.76
CA SER A 205 25.67 -1.43 -0.10
C SER A 205 26.86 -0.48 -0.25
N GLU A 206 27.60 -0.25 0.82
CA GLU A 206 28.82 0.59 0.79
C GLU A 206 29.92 -0.08 -0.01
N GLU A 207 30.08 -1.40 0.11
CA GLU A 207 31.06 -2.18 -0.66
C GLU A 207 30.80 -2.06 -2.17
N HIS A 208 29.57 -2.27 -2.62
CA HIS A 208 29.19 -2.12 -4.02
C HIS A 208 29.33 -0.67 -4.53
N THR A 209 29.01 0.31 -3.70
CA THR A 209 29.12 1.72 -4.09
C THR A 209 30.58 2.14 -4.23
N SER A 210 31.45 1.66 -3.35
CA SER A 210 32.91 1.93 -3.43
C SER A 210 33.54 1.26 -4.64
N GLU A 211 33.10 0.05 -5.00
CA GLU A 211 33.58 -0.63 -6.23
C GLU A 211 33.15 0.13 -7.50
N LEU A 212 31.94 0.57 -7.60
CA LEU A 212 31.44 1.36 -8.73
C LEU A 212 32.15 2.72 -8.84
N GLN A 213 32.40 3.37 -7.71
CA GLN A 213 33.19 4.62 -7.69
C GLN A 213 34.63 4.41 -8.09
N SER A 214 35.27 3.32 -7.65
CA SER A 214 36.65 3.00 -8.05
C SER A 214 36.73 2.72 -9.54
N GLN A 215 35.78 2.00 -10.12
CA GLN A 215 35.71 1.74 -11.56
C GLN A 215 35.50 3.01 -12.37
N SER A 216 34.64 3.93 -11.92
CA SER A 216 34.43 5.21 -12.59
C SER A 216 35.67 6.08 -12.56
N THR A 217 36.42 6.11 -11.45
CA THR A 217 37.63 6.88 -11.29
C THR A 217 38.74 6.33 -12.19
N ILE A 218 38.85 5.01 -12.33
CA ILE A 218 39.81 4.37 -13.26
C ILE A 218 39.45 4.71 -14.71
N SER A 219 38.20 4.74 -15.07
CA SER A 219 37.72 5.10 -16.41
C SER A 219 38.05 6.54 -16.80
N TYR A 220 38.07 7.49 -15.86
CA TYR A 220 38.49 8.88 -16.10
C TYR A 220 40.00 9.06 -16.12
N ALA A 221 40.77 8.15 -15.56
CA ALA A 221 42.25 8.24 -15.54
C ALA A 221 42.89 7.67 -16.81
N VAL A 222 42.14 7.03 -17.70
CA VAL A 222 42.63 6.40 -18.94
C VAL A 222 42.40 7.27 -20.19
N PHE A 223 41.77 8.41 -20.06
CA PHE A 223 41.58 9.43 -21.11
C PHE A 223 42.24 10.74 -20.67
#